data_c98f561cc873bbb0d7d7259d775fcc96
#
_entry.id   c98f561cc873bbb0d7d7259d775fcc96
#
_cell.length_a   1.000
_cell.length_b   1.000
_cell.length_c   1.000
_cell.angle_alpha   90.00
_cell.angle_beta   90.00
_cell.angle_gamma   90.00
#
_symmetry.space_group_name_H-M   'P 1'
#
loop_
_entity.id
_entity.type
_entity.pdbx_description
1 polymer ?
#
loop_
_entity_poly.entity_id
_entity_poly.type
_entity_poly.pdbx_seq_one_letter_code
_entity_poly.pdbx_strand_id
1 'polypeptide(L)'
;MVKPAKATLALGPVLYLWQGEKWRDFYFRIADEAPVSHVYLGETVCSKRFHFTEPHLADAIERLESAGKQVILSTLSLVTLERESRHLRSLIADSPYPVEANDLSALGILHGTPHVVGPMVNVYNAATARLLSSRGASAICLPPELPMTSVERIVAQTPDVGFEIFAFGRLPLAISARCAHARAKGNIKDNCQFVCGDDPDGLPVRTLDRQSFLALNGVQTVSHTCQSLLGELQDLAAAGISRFRLSPQDCDVVAVAQIHDDVLAGRREAEDGLARLGQIYPDVPFSNGFHHGQEGAAWIARARNTAHGVNA
;
A
#
# COMPACT_ATOMS: atom_id res chain seq x y z
N MET A 1 31.12 -3.78 6.73
CA MET A 1 29.72 -4.17 6.51
C MET A 1 28.85 -3.16 7.25
N VAL A 2 28.08 -2.34 6.55
CA VAL A 2 27.13 -1.42 7.16
C VAL A 2 26.00 -2.28 7.76
N LYS A 3 25.69 -2.08 9.04
CA LYS A 3 24.60 -2.76 9.71
C LYS A 3 23.31 -2.43 8.94
N PRO A 4 22.51 -3.41 8.50
CA PRO A 4 21.27 -3.11 7.79
C PRO A 4 20.43 -2.16 8.66
N ALA A 5 19.92 -1.09 8.05
CA ALA A 5 19.03 -0.18 8.75
C ALA A 5 17.82 -0.97 9.26
N LYS A 6 17.38 -0.67 10.50
CA LYS A 6 16.23 -1.35 11.09
C LYS A 6 15.01 -1.13 10.17
N ALA A 7 14.36 -2.21 9.77
CA ALA A 7 13.13 -2.12 8.97
C ALA A 7 12.05 -1.35 9.73
N THR A 8 11.24 -0.59 9.00
CA THR A 8 10.23 0.31 9.56
C THR A 8 8.87 0.11 8.90
N LEU A 9 7.82 0.65 9.52
CA LEU A 9 6.50 0.68 8.93
C LEU A 9 6.28 1.95 8.13
N ALA A 10 5.56 1.81 7.00
CA ALA A 10 5.07 2.91 6.20
C ALA A 10 3.54 2.81 6.06
N LEU A 11 2.85 3.94 6.05
CA LEU A 11 1.43 3.99 5.73
C LEU A 11 1.25 4.39 4.28
N GLY A 12 0.62 3.52 3.48
CA GLY A 12 0.22 3.84 2.11
C GLY A 12 -0.88 4.91 2.04
N PRO A 13 -1.14 5.50 0.86
CA PRO A 13 -2.24 6.45 0.71
C PRO A 13 -3.59 5.76 0.93
N VAL A 14 -4.58 6.52 1.38
CA VAL A 14 -5.98 6.04 1.42
C VAL A 14 -6.45 5.84 -0.02
N LEU A 15 -6.74 4.60 -0.41
CA LEU A 15 -7.18 4.24 -1.76
C LEU A 15 -8.69 4.42 -1.97
N TYR A 16 -9.47 4.49 -0.89
CA TYR A 16 -10.92 4.59 -0.91
C TYR A 16 -11.40 6.04 -0.90
N LEU A 17 -12.64 6.26 -1.35
CA LEU A 17 -13.25 7.57 -1.19
C LEU A 17 -13.85 7.70 0.22
N TRP A 18 -13.11 8.36 1.10
CA TRP A 18 -13.60 8.79 2.39
C TRP A 18 -13.97 10.26 2.35
N GLN A 19 -14.96 10.68 3.16
CA GLN A 19 -15.30 12.09 3.31
C GLN A 19 -14.09 12.87 3.81
N GLY A 20 -13.93 14.13 3.36
CA GLY A 20 -12.72 14.89 3.61
C GLY A 20 -12.34 15.04 5.08
N GLU A 21 -13.33 15.25 5.98
CA GLU A 21 -13.09 15.31 7.42
C GLU A 21 -12.66 13.95 7.98
N LYS A 22 -13.31 12.84 7.58
CA LYS A 22 -12.89 11.47 7.97
C LYS A 22 -11.46 11.21 7.52
N TRP A 23 -11.10 11.63 6.31
CA TRP A 23 -9.77 11.49 5.75
C TRP A 23 -8.73 12.29 6.55
N ARG A 24 -9.01 13.57 6.87
CA ARG A 24 -8.15 14.45 7.70
C ARG A 24 -7.95 13.85 9.10
N ASP A 25 -9.02 13.52 9.78
CA ASP A 25 -9.00 13.04 11.16
C ASP A 25 -8.29 11.68 11.26
N PHE A 26 -8.40 10.85 10.23
CA PHE A 26 -7.61 9.63 10.10
C PHE A 26 -6.11 9.93 10.11
N TYR A 27 -5.62 10.87 9.28
CA TYR A 27 -4.19 11.21 9.26
C TYR A 27 -3.73 11.91 10.53
N PHE A 28 -4.59 12.64 11.21
CA PHE A 28 -4.29 13.20 12.53
C PHE A 28 -4.06 12.09 13.56
N ARG A 29 -4.94 11.08 13.61
CA ARG A 29 -4.72 9.92 14.46
C ARG A 29 -3.44 9.16 14.10
N ILE A 30 -3.14 9.00 12.82
CA ILE A 30 -1.89 8.38 12.36
C ILE A 30 -0.67 9.17 12.84
N ALA A 31 -0.71 10.49 12.75
CA ALA A 31 0.37 11.34 13.24
C ALA A 31 0.64 11.10 14.73
N ASP A 32 -0.42 11.10 15.53
CA ASP A 32 -0.32 11.10 16.99
C ASP A 32 -0.09 9.72 17.60
N GLU A 33 -0.65 8.67 17.01
CA GLU A 33 -0.80 7.37 17.68
C GLU A 33 -0.06 6.22 16.95
N ALA A 34 0.19 6.33 15.62
CA ALA A 34 0.71 5.19 14.86
C ALA A 34 2.25 5.13 14.82
N PRO A 35 2.86 3.95 15.03
CA PRO A 35 4.32 3.77 14.98
C PRO A 35 4.84 3.62 13.54
N VAL A 36 4.37 4.46 12.62
CA VAL A 36 4.83 4.51 11.24
C VAL A 36 5.85 5.64 11.06
N SER A 37 6.86 5.43 10.22
CA SER A 37 7.90 6.42 9.95
C SER A 37 7.65 7.24 8.68
N HIS A 38 7.02 6.62 7.67
CA HIS A 38 6.72 7.23 6.38
C HIS A 38 5.20 7.19 6.16
N VAL A 39 4.65 8.28 5.64
CA VAL A 39 3.23 8.39 5.33
C VAL A 39 3.05 8.91 3.92
N TYR A 40 2.36 8.13 3.12
CA TYR A 40 2.03 8.46 1.74
C TYR A 40 0.67 9.17 1.70
N LEU A 41 0.63 10.34 1.07
CA LEU A 41 -0.55 11.19 0.93
C LEU A 41 -0.85 11.44 -0.54
N GLY A 42 -2.11 11.52 -0.89
CA GLY A 42 -2.57 11.86 -2.24
C GLY A 42 -3.59 10.88 -2.80
N GLU A 43 -4.22 11.27 -3.89
CA GLU A 43 -5.19 10.43 -4.59
C GLU A 43 -4.50 9.59 -5.66
N THR A 44 -4.57 8.28 -5.51
CA THR A 44 -3.90 7.32 -6.39
C THR A 44 -4.86 6.67 -7.39
N VAL A 45 -6.16 6.63 -7.07
CA VAL A 45 -7.14 5.82 -7.81
C VAL A 45 -7.90 6.62 -8.85
N CYS A 46 -8.47 7.79 -8.49
CA CYS A 46 -9.36 8.51 -9.39
C CYS A 46 -9.29 10.03 -9.21
N SER A 47 -8.84 10.75 -10.24
CA SER A 47 -8.68 12.21 -10.23
C SER A 47 -9.96 12.99 -9.86
N LYS A 48 -11.13 12.39 -10.02
CA LYS A 48 -12.39 13.01 -9.61
C LYS A 48 -12.54 13.16 -8.09
N ARG A 49 -11.72 12.45 -7.31
CA ARG A 49 -11.75 12.48 -5.84
C ARG A 49 -10.91 13.59 -5.22
N PHE A 50 -10.06 14.25 -5.98
CA PHE A 50 -9.16 15.30 -5.48
C PHE A 50 -9.88 16.34 -4.61
N HIS A 51 -11.01 16.84 -5.05
CA HIS A 51 -11.75 17.90 -4.34
C HIS A 51 -12.25 17.50 -2.94
N PHE A 52 -12.26 16.22 -2.58
CA PHE A 52 -12.60 15.77 -1.22
C PHE A 52 -11.40 15.86 -0.28
N THR A 53 -10.19 15.69 -0.78
CA THR A 53 -8.98 15.57 0.05
C THR A 53 -8.04 16.77 -0.05
N GLU A 54 -7.97 17.44 -1.21
CA GLU A 54 -7.11 18.63 -1.42
C GLU A 54 -7.31 19.74 -0.36
N PRO A 55 -8.55 20.10 0.07
CA PRO A 55 -8.74 21.12 1.08
C PRO A 55 -8.13 20.79 2.44
N HIS A 56 -7.89 19.51 2.72
CA HIS A 56 -7.37 19.01 4.01
C HIS A 56 -5.91 18.59 3.94
N LEU A 57 -5.28 18.65 2.75
CA LEU A 57 -3.95 18.10 2.53
C LEU A 57 -2.88 18.86 3.34
N ALA A 58 -2.93 20.19 3.35
CA ALA A 58 -1.97 21.00 4.09
C ALA A 58 -2.01 20.73 5.59
N ASP A 59 -3.21 20.68 6.19
CA ASP A 59 -3.38 20.38 7.61
C ASP A 59 -2.86 19.00 7.98
N ALA A 60 -3.12 17.98 7.11
CA ALA A 60 -2.63 16.63 7.32
C ALA A 60 -1.09 16.56 7.26
N ILE A 61 -0.48 17.25 6.31
CA ILE A 61 0.98 17.33 6.16
C ILE A 61 1.59 17.98 7.40
N GLU A 62 1.12 19.16 7.80
CA GLU A 62 1.62 19.88 8.97
C GLU A 62 1.56 19.04 10.24
N ARG A 63 0.44 18.32 10.45
CA ARG A 63 0.28 17.44 11.62
C ARG A 63 1.26 16.27 11.61
N LEU A 64 1.45 15.63 10.46
CA LEU A 64 2.37 14.51 10.30
C LEU A 64 3.82 14.94 10.51
N GLU A 65 4.24 16.06 9.94
CA GLU A 65 5.59 16.60 10.11
C GLU A 65 5.87 16.99 11.56
N SER A 66 4.89 17.66 12.21
CA SER A 66 5.00 18.02 13.62
C SER A 66 5.17 16.80 14.53
N ALA A 67 4.62 15.65 14.11
CA ALA A 67 4.81 14.35 14.78
C ALA A 67 6.08 13.60 14.34
N GLY A 68 6.95 14.21 13.52
CA GLY A 68 8.22 13.63 13.04
C GLY A 68 8.06 12.54 11.97
N LYS A 69 6.91 12.47 11.28
CA LYS A 69 6.69 11.53 10.16
C LYS A 69 7.29 12.09 8.87
N GLN A 70 7.80 11.22 8.02
CA GLN A 70 8.23 11.59 6.67
C GLN A 70 7.05 11.50 5.71
N VAL A 71 6.68 12.62 5.12
CA VAL A 71 5.59 12.72 4.15
C VAL A 71 6.11 12.45 2.74
N ILE A 72 5.37 11.67 1.96
CA ILE A 72 5.61 11.36 0.54
C ILE A 72 4.31 11.60 -0.21
N LEU A 73 4.35 12.37 -1.30
CA LEU A 73 3.16 12.64 -2.11
C LEU A 73 2.99 11.58 -3.20
N SER A 74 1.84 10.89 -3.19
CA SER A 74 1.51 9.85 -4.15
C SER A 74 0.83 10.41 -5.39
N THR A 75 1.21 9.91 -6.57
CA THR A 75 0.59 10.27 -7.85
C THR A 75 -0.52 9.31 -8.24
N LEU A 76 -1.36 9.69 -9.21
CA LEU A 76 -2.33 8.79 -9.82
C LEU A 76 -1.64 7.58 -10.44
N SER A 77 -2.29 6.43 -10.36
CA SER A 77 -1.86 5.16 -10.98
C SER A 77 -2.26 5.03 -12.45
N LEU A 78 -3.11 5.92 -12.95
CA LEU A 78 -3.53 5.96 -14.35
C LEU A 78 -3.80 7.42 -14.76
N VAL A 79 -2.97 7.96 -15.64
CA VAL A 79 -3.08 9.31 -16.21
C VAL A 79 -3.61 9.19 -17.63
N THR A 80 -4.83 9.67 -17.89
CA THR A 80 -5.52 9.53 -19.19
C THR A 80 -5.98 10.84 -19.79
N LEU A 81 -6.01 11.91 -19.01
CA LEU A 81 -6.54 13.21 -19.41
C LEU A 81 -5.49 14.30 -19.28
N GLU A 82 -5.55 15.31 -20.14
CA GLU A 82 -4.63 16.45 -20.08
C GLU A 82 -4.68 17.21 -18.74
N ARG A 83 -5.85 17.31 -18.12
CA ARG A 83 -5.97 17.91 -16.78
C ARG A 83 -5.21 17.09 -15.72
N GLU A 84 -5.18 15.76 -15.83
CA GLU A 84 -4.43 14.87 -14.93
C GLU A 84 -2.93 15.02 -15.16
N SER A 85 -2.51 15.11 -16.42
CA SER A 85 -1.10 15.38 -16.79
C SER A 85 -0.63 16.75 -16.29
N ARG A 86 -1.48 17.78 -16.36
CA ARG A 86 -1.14 19.11 -15.82
C ARG A 86 -1.03 19.10 -14.30
N HIS A 87 -1.99 18.46 -13.61
CA HIS A 87 -1.93 18.28 -12.16
C HIS A 87 -0.67 17.54 -11.72
N LEU A 88 -0.32 16.45 -12.42
CA LEU A 88 0.90 15.69 -12.16
C LEU A 88 2.16 16.54 -12.30
N ARG A 89 2.27 17.34 -13.38
CA ARG A 89 3.41 18.24 -13.59
C ARG A 89 3.52 19.30 -12.48
N SER A 90 2.39 19.91 -12.09
CA SER A 90 2.37 20.89 -11.00
C SER A 90 2.75 20.27 -9.67
N LEU A 91 2.15 19.11 -9.33
CA LEU A 91 2.48 18.40 -8.09
C LEU A 91 3.99 18.09 -7.99
N ILE A 92 4.62 17.65 -9.07
CA ILE A 92 6.06 17.32 -9.07
C ILE A 92 6.93 18.60 -9.02
N ALA A 93 6.55 19.64 -9.76
CA ALA A 93 7.35 20.88 -9.86
C ALA A 93 7.29 21.70 -8.59
N ASP A 94 6.13 21.74 -7.94
CA ASP A 94 5.85 22.65 -6.81
C ASP A 94 6.04 21.99 -5.45
N SER A 95 6.23 20.64 -5.42
CA SER A 95 6.33 19.90 -4.16
C SER A 95 7.71 20.01 -3.53
N PRO A 96 7.80 20.40 -2.25
CA PRO A 96 9.01 20.24 -1.45
C PRO A 96 9.20 18.81 -0.92
N TYR A 97 8.21 17.93 -1.10
CA TYR A 97 8.19 16.57 -0.58
C TYR A 97 8.64 15.55 -1.63
N PRO A 98 9.24 14.42 -1.21
CA PRO A 98 9.45 13.28 -2.10
C PRO A 98 8.14 12.85 -2.76
N VAL A 99 8.22 12.42 -4.02
CA VAL A 99 7.07 11.98 -4.79
C VAL A 99 7.12 10.47 -5.03
N GLU A 100 5.99 9.80 -4.85
CA GLU A 100 5.78 8.42 -5.26
C GLU A 100 5.16 8.38 -6.66
N ALA A 101 5.88 7.78 -7.60
CA ALA A 101 5.41 7.54 -8.95
C ALA A 101 4.59 6.24 -9.02
N ASN A 102 3.32 6.36 -9.38
CA ASN A 102 2.43 5.21 -9.58
C ASN A 102 2.05 4.99 -11.07
N ASP A 103 2.54 5.84 -11.97
CA ASP A 103 2.33 5.76 -13.43
C ASP A 103 3.64 6.08 -14.18
N LEU A 104 3.80 5.55 -15.38
CA LEU A 104 4.99 5.77 -16.21
C LEU A 104 5.19 7.24 -16.58
N SER A 105 4.11 8.03 -16.69
CA SER A 105 4.20 9.47 -16.97
C SER A 105 4.87 10.22 -15.81
N ALA A 106 4.62 9.82 -14.56
CA ALA A 106 5.32 10.36 -13.39
C ALA A 106 6.81 10.02 -13.41
N LEU A 107 7.16 8.77 -13.73
CA LEU A 107 8.57 8.34 -13.87
C LEU A 107 9.31 9.11 -14.96
N GLY A 108 8.61 9.45 -16.05
CA GLY A 108 9.18 10.27 -17.13
C GLY A 108 9.55 11.69 -16.66
N ILE A 109 8.71 12.32 -15.84
CA ILE A 109 8.96 13.67 -15.32
C ILE A 109 10.02 13.65 -14.21
N LEU A 110 10.00 12.63 -13.33
CA LEU A 110 10.92 12.48 -12.20
C LEU A 110 12.32 11.97 -12.58
N HIS A 111 12.59 11.77 -13.87
CA HIS A 111 13.87 11.24 -14.34
C HIS A 111 15.06 12.06 -13.80
N GLY A 112 15.98 11.39 -13.11
CA GLY A 112 17.16 12.01 -12.51
C GLY A 112 16.92 12.71 -11.17
N THR A 113 15.69 12.78 -10.70
CA THR A 113 15.32 13.32 -9.38
C THR A 113 15.04 12.20 -8.39
N PRO A 114 15.48 12.27 -7.12
CA PRO A 114 15.14 11.28 -6.12
C PRO A 114 13.62 11.12 -5.96
N HIS A 115 13.12 9.88 -6.09
CA HIS A 115 11.70 9.59 -5.99
C HIS A 115 11.46 8.16 -5.47
N VAL A 116 10.23 7.86 -5.11
CA VAL A 116 9.78 6.50 -4.76
C VAL A 116 8.99 5.92 -5.94
N VAL A 117 9.17 4.66 -6.23
CA VAL A 117 8.35 3.91 -7.18
C VAL A 117 7.27 3.15 -6.43
N GLY A 118 6.01 3.44 -6.71
CA GLY A 118 4.87 2.83 -6.03
C GLY A 118 4.51 1.44 -6.56
N PRO A 119 3.63 0.72 -5.85
CA PRO A 119 3.29 -0.68 -6.17
C PRO A 119 2.47 -0.83 -7.45
N MET A 120 1.96 0.27 -8.02
CA MET A 120 1.22 0.25 -9.29
C MET A 120 2.15 0.21 -10.51
N VAL A 121 3.45 0.39 -10.31
CA VAL A 121 4.47 0.21 -11.35
C VAL A 121 4.99 -1.22 -11.28
N ASN A 122 4.90 -1.93 -12.38
CA ASN A 122 5.20 -3.36 -12.47
C ASN A 122 6.72 -3.64 -12.43
N VAL A 123 7.30 -3.75 -11.24
CA VAL A 123 8.72 -4.09 -11.03
C VAL A 123 8.85 -5.56 -10.66
N TYR A 124 8.89 -6.43 -11.66
CA TYR A 124 8.91 -7.88 -11.47
C TYR A 124 10.31 -8.53 -11.51
N ASN A 125 11.35 -7.76 -11.78
CA ASN A 125 12.71 -8.29 -11.90
C ASN A 125 13.78 -7.24 -11.58
N ALA A 126 14.99 -7.71 -11.29
CA ALA A 126 16.12 -6.86 -10.94
C ALA A 126 16.57 -5.94 -12.10
N ALA A 127 16.36 -6.31 -13.35
CA ALA A 127 16.73 -5.45 -14.48
C ALA A 127 15.87 -4.17 -14.50
N THR A 128 14.55 -4.31 -14.27
CA THR A 128 13.63 -3.17 -14.12
C THR A 128 13.99 -2.34 -12.88
N ALA A 129 14.28 -2.97 -11.74
CA ALA A 129 14.68 -2.26 -10.52
C ALA A 129 15.97 -1.45 -10.74
N ARG A 130 17.01 -2.02 -11.35
CA ARG A 130 18.25 -1.31 -11.70
C ARG A 130 18.01 -0.14 -12.66
N LEU A 131 17.16 -0.33 -13.68
CA LEU A 131 16.82 0.75 -14.61
C LEU A 131 16.16 1.92 -13.87
N LEU A 132 15.21 1.65 -12.97
CA LEU A 132 14.54 2.70 -12.20
C LEU A 132 15.50 3.38 -11.21
N SER A 133 16.37 2.62 -10.55
CA SER A 133 17.43 3.15 -9.69
C SER A 133 18.33 4.10 -10.48
N SER A 134 18.81 3.72 -11.66
CA SER A 134 19.65 4.58 -12.49
C SER A 134 18.93 5.85 -12.98
N ARG A 135 17.62 5.89 -12.89
CA ARG A 135 16.77 7.04 -13.22
C ARG A 135 16.36 7.88 -12.02
N GLY A 136 16.87 7.57 -10.81
CA GLY A 136 16.64 8.35 -9.60
C GLY A 136 15.73 7.70 -8.57
N ALA A 137 15.22 6.49 -8.80
CA ALA A 137 14.45 5.81 -7.77
C ALA A 137 15.32 5.52 -6.53
N SER A 138 14.96 6.11 -5.39
CA SER A 138 15.60 5.90 -4.10
C SER A 138 14.98 4.74 -3.32
N ALA A 139 13.72 4.44 -3.60
CA ALA A 139 13.01 3.30 -3.05
C ALA A 139 11.97 2.75 -4.04
N ILE A 140 11.69 1.46 -3.94
CA ILE A 140 10.72 0.76 -4.79
C ILE A 140 9.79 -0.06 -3.89
N CYS A 141 8.49 0.20 -3.95
CA CYS A 141 7.48 -0.70 -3.41
C CYS A 141 7.22 -1.80 -4.43
N LEU A 142 7.59 -3.03 -4.09
CA LEU A 142 7.42 -4.17 -4.99
C LEU A 142 5.95 -4.54 -5.15
N PRO A 143 5.54 -5.02 -6.34
CA PRO A 143 4.19 -5.53 -6.56
C PRO A 143 3.84 -6.66 -5.58
N PRO A 144 2.63 -6.63 -4.98
CA PRO A 144 2.27 -7.57 -3.91
C PRO A 144 2.10 -9.04 -4.37
N GLU A 145 2.00 -9.27 -5.68
CA GLU A 145 1.86 -10.62 -6.26
C GLU A 145 3.19 -11.37 -6.44
N LEU A 146 4.31 -10.78 -6.03
CA LEU A 146 5.62 -11.43 -6.13
C LEU A 146 5.81 -12.47 -5.01
N PRO A 147 6.24 -13.71 -5.36
CA PRO A 147 6.63 -14.69 -4.35
C PRO A 147 7.96 -14.30 -3.69
N MET A 148 8.18 -14.76 -2.45
CA MET A 148 9.38 -14.47 -1.66
C MET A 148 10.68 -14.70 -2.44
N THR A 149 10.77 -15.80 -3.21
CA THR A 149 11.94 -16.12 -4.01
C THR A 149 12.27 -15.08 -5.08
N SER A 150 11.26 -14.41 -5.62
CA SER A 150 11.45 -13.30 -6.57
C SER A 150 11.87 -12.03 -5.84
N VAL A 151 11.27 -11.75 -4.68
CA VAL A 151 11.63 -10.62 -3.83
C VAL A 151 13.11 -10.71 -3.43
N GLU A 152 13.55 -11.83 -2.86
CA GLU A 152 14.95 -12.07 -2.47
C GLU A 152 15.92 -11.84 -3.63
N ARG A 153 15.58 -12.36 -4.82
CA ARG A 153 16.41 -12.21 -6.02
C ARG A 153 16.52 -10.75 -6.47
N ILE A 154 15.43 -9.99 -6.43
CA ILE A 154 15.43 -8.57 -6.80
C ILE A 154 16.28 -7.78 -5.81
N VAL A 155 16.06 -7.96 -4.52
CA VAL A 155 16.79 -7.26 -3.44
C VAL A 155 18.29 -7.55 -3.52
N ALA A 156 18.67 -8.82 -3.60
CA ALA A 156 20.08 -9.22 -3.67
C ALA A 156 20.83 -8.65 -4.90
N GLN A 157 20.13 -8.45 -6.01
CA GLN A 157 20.71 -7.94 -7.25
C GLN A 157 20.64 -6.41 -7.41
N THR A 158 20.03 -5.70 -6.44
CA THR A 158 19.84 -4.24 -6.52
C THR A 158 20.08 -3.61 -5.12
N PRO A 159 21.30 -3.71 -4.56
CA PRO A 159 21.60 -3.32 -3.18
C PRO A 159 21.55 -1.81 -2.93
N ASP A 160 21.59 -0.99 -3.98
CA ASP A 160 21.65 0.48 -3.89
C ASP A 160 20.24 1.13 -3.81
N VAL A 161 19.17 0.34 -3.76
CA VAL A 161 17.79 0.81 -3.69
C VAL A 161 17.13 0.29 -2.43
N GLY A 162 16.38 1.15 -1.75
CA GLY A 162 15.49 0.73 -0.67
C GLY A 162 14.28 -0.04 -1.21
N PHE A 163 13.95 -1.17 -0.59
CA PHE A 163 12.76 -1.92 -0.99
C PHE A 163 11.68 -1.85 0.08
N GLU A 164 10.44 -1.71 -0.41
CA GLU A 164 9.23 -1.69 0.37
C GLU A 164 8.30 -2.82 -0.11
N ILE A 165 7.58 -3.44 0.81
CA ILE A 165 6.59 -4.48 0.52
C ILE A 165 5.23 -4.10 1.09
N PHE A 166 4.17 -4.42 0.34
CA PHE A 166 2.78 -4.29 0.75
C PHE A 166 2.46 -5.38 1.78
N ALA A 167 2.47 -5.03 3.07
CA ALA A 167 2.37 -5.99 4.17
C ALA A 167 0.95 -6.19 4.70
N PHE A 168 0.06 -5.20 4.53
CA PHE A 168 -1.33 -5.27 5.00
C PHE A 168 -2.27 -4.50 4.07
N GLY A 169 -3.43 -5.06 3.79
CA GLY A 169 -4.55 -4.44 3.07
C GLY A 169 -5.06 -5.27 1.89
N ARG A 170 -6.17 -4.83 1.28
CA ARG A 170 -6.66 -5.44 0.04
C ARG A 170 -5.70 -5.15 -1.10
N LEU A 171 -5.37 -6.18 -1.86
CA LEU A 171 -4.41 -6.07 -2.95
C LEU A 171 -4.99 -5.33 -4.15
N PRO A 172 -4.28 -4.35 -4.73
CA PRO A 172 -4.65 -3.75 -6.01
C PRO A 172 -4.45 -4.77 -7.13
N LEU A 173 -5.53 -5.22 -7.76
CA LEU A 173 -5.48 -6.24 -8.82
C LEU A 173 -5.51 -5.64 -10.21
N ALA A 174 -6.26 -4.54 -10.41
CA ALA A 174 -6.35 -3.86 -11.68
C ALA A 174 -6.78 -2.40 -11.53
N ILE A 175 -6.36 -1.56 -12.47
CA ILE A 175 -6.85 -0.20 -12.68
C ILE A 175 -7.42 -0.11 -14.09
N SER A 176 -8.58 0.52 -14.25
CA SER A 176 -9.25 0.68 -15.54
C SER A 176 -9.63 2.14 -15.81
N ALA A 177 -9.52 2.58 -17.05
CA ALA A 177 -10.05 3.88 -17.47
C ALA A 177 -11.58 3.96 -17.30
N ARG A 178 -12.28 2.83 -17.24
CA ARG A 178 -13.74 2.73 -16.99
C ARG A 178 -13.98 2.46 -15.50
N CYS A 179 -14.98 3.14 -14.93
CA CYS A 179 -15.36 2.93 -13.53
C CYS A 179 -16.34 1.76 -13.41
N ALA A 180 -15.84 0.59 -13.02
CA ALA A 180 -16.66 -0.59 -12.79
C ALA A 180 -17.64 -0.39 -11.62
N HIS A 181 -17.21 0.32 -10.56
CA HIS A 181 -18.05 0.65 -9.41
C HIS A 181 -19.28 1.49 -9.80
N ALA A 182 -19.09 2.58 -10.56
CA ALA A 182 -20.21 3.39 -11.04
C ALA A 182 -21.17 2.57 -11.89
N ARG A 183 -20.66 1.70 -12.77
CA ARG A 183 -21.49 0.83 -13.61
C ARG A 183 -22.29 -0.18 -12.80
N ALA A 184 -21.71 -0.75 -11.75
CA ALA A 184 -22.41 -1.67 -10.85
C ALA A 184 -23.58 -1.00 -10.11
N LYS A 185 -23.48 0.31 -9.86
CA LYS A 185 -24.55 1.15 -9.27
C LYS A 185 -25.46 1.81 -10.33
N GLY A 186 -25.40 1.39 -11.61
CA GLY A 186 -26.24 1.93 -12.69
C GLY A 186 -25.81 3.29 -13.26
N ASN A 187 -24.63 3.79 -12.91
CA ASN A 187 -24.08 5.07 -13.34
C ASN A 187 -22.99 4.91 -14.42
N ILE A 188 -22.59 6.01 -15.04
CA ILE A 188 -21.41 6.09 -15.91
C ILE A 188 -20.30 6.89 -15.23
N LYS A 189 -19.04 6.69 -15.66
CA LYS A 189 -17.88 7.39 -15.05
C LYS A 189 -18.04 8.91 -15.05
N ASP A 190 -18.59 9.49 -16.12
CA ASP A 190 -18.70 10.95 -16.24
C ASP A 190 -19.79 11.55 -15.36
N ASN A 191 -20.80 10.77 -15.00
CA ASN A 191 -21.87 11.11 -14.05
C ASN A 191 -21.93 10.07 -12.93
N CYS A 192 -20.79 9.85 -12.21
CA CYS A 192 -20.69 8.76 -11.26
C CYS A 192 -21.35 9.03 -9.91
N GLN A 193 -21.77 10.26 -9.64
CA GLN A 193 -22.37 10.70 -8.36
C GLN A 193 -21.53 10.29 -7.13
N PHE A 194 -20.25 9.97 -7.33
CA PHE A 194 -19.33 9.50 -6.29
C PHE A 194 -19.83 8.31 -5.47
N VAL A 195 -20.62 7.43 -6.08
CA VAL A 195 -21.20 6.24 -5.42
C VAL A 195 -20.17 5.29 -4.81
N CYS A 196 -18.89 5.45 -5.13
CA CYS A 196 -17.84 4.70 -4.45
C CYS A 196 -17.61 5.15 -3.00
N GLY A 197 -18.15 6.29 -2.58
CA GLY A 197 -18.17 6.73 -1.19
C GLY A 197 -19.16 5.96 -0.32
N ASP A 198 -20.16 5.29 -0.93
CA ASP A 198 -21.13 4.44 -0.19
C ASP A 198 -20.46 3.14 0.29
N ASP A 199 -19.35 2.75 -0.32
CA ASP A 199 -18.64 1.51 -0.05
C ASP A 199 -17.18 1.83 0.40
N PRO A 200 -16.98 2.29 1.64
CA PRO A 200 -15.69 2.82 2.13
C PRO A 200 -14.56 1.79 2.21
N ASP A 201 -14.88 0.50 2.05
CA ASP A 201 -13.96 -0.63 1.97
C ASP A 201 -14.07 -1.40 0.63
N GLY A 202 -14.73 -0.79 -0.36
CA GLY A 202 -14.99 -1.35 -1.67
C GLY A 202 -16.29 -2.16 -1.77
N LEU A 203 -16.94 -2.10 -2.95
CA LEU A 203 -18.17 -2.83 -3.25
C LEU A 203 -17.85 -4.31 -3.51
N PRO A 204 -18.34 -5.25 -2.68
CA PRO A 204 -18.09 -6.68 -2.87
C PRO A 204 -18.69 -7.20 -4.18
N VAL A 205 -17.92 -7.99 -4.92
CA VAL A 205 -18.37 -8.74 -6.10
C VAL A 205 -18.30 -10.22 -5.80
N ARG A 206 -19.38 -10.92 -6.15
CA ARG A 206 -19.51 -12.37 -5.97
C ARG A 206 -19.67 -13.06 -7.31
N THR A 207 -19.26 -14.32 -7.38
CA THR A 207 -19.52 -15.22 -8.48
C THR A 207 -21.02 -15.58 -8.56
N LEU A 208 -21.45 -16.23 -9.64
CA LEU A 208 -22.84 -16.64 -9.80
C LEU A 208 -23.31 -17.64 -8.72
N ASP A 209 -22.40 -18.43 -8.19
CA ASP A 209 -22.61 -19.34 -7.04
C ASP A 209 -22.40 -18.65 -5.68
N ARG A 210 -22.34 -17.28 -5.68
CA ARG A 210 -22.31 -16.40 -4.51
C ARG A 210 -21.03 -16.45 -3.68
N GLN A 211 -19.95 -17.00 -4.21
CA GLN A 211 -18.66 -16.94 -3.54
C GLN A 211 -18.05 -15.54 -3.66
N SER A 212 -17.36 -15.08 -2.61
CA SER A 212 -16.60 -13.82 -2.65
C SER A 212 -15.48 -13.94 -3.67
N PHE A 213 -15.31 -12.94 -4.53
CA PHE A 213 -14.36 -12.99 -5.64
C PHE A 213 -13.39 -11.81 -5.63
N LEU A 214 -13.91 -10.58 -5.60
CA LEU A 214 -13.14 -9.34 -5.56
C LEU A 214 -14.00 -8.21 -4.99
N ALA A 215 -13.42 -7.00 -4.87
CA ALA A 215 -14.17 -5.79 -4.57
C ALA A 215 -13.84 -4.67 -5.56
N LEU A 216 -14.80 -3.77 -5.80
CA LEU A 216 -14.64 -2.61 -6.67
C LEU A 216 -14.42 -1.36 -5.83
N ASN A 217 -13.41 -0.58 -6.17
CA ASN A 217 -13.11 0.70 -5.56
C ASN A 217 -12.97 1.77 -6.66
N GLY A 218 -14.08 2.35 -7.11
CA GLY A 218 -14.04 3.29 -8.22
C GLY A 218 -13.59 2.61 -9.52
N VAL A 219 -12.46 3.07 -10.04
CA VAL A 219 -11.79 2.50 -11.23
C VAL A 219 -10.84 1.34 -10.90
N GLN A 220 -10.62 1.10 -9.63
CA GLN A 220 -9.75 0.04 -9.13
C GLN A 220 -10.56 -1.22 -8.81
N THR A 221 -9.97 -2.37 -9.12
CA THR A 221 -10.40 -3.68 -8.63
C THR A 221 -9.39 -4.13 -7.58
N VAL A 222 -9.88 -4.57 -6.42
CA VAL A 222 -9.06 -5.06 -5.31
C VAL A 222 -9.46 -6.47 -4.92
N SER A 223 -8.59 -7.17 -4.19
CA SER A 223 -8.87 -8.51 -3.69
C SER A 223 -10.07 -8.50 -2.72
N HIS A 224 -10.81 -9.61 -2.66
CA HIS A 224 -11.82 -9.79 -1.62
C HIS A 224 -11.20 -10.12 -0.25
N THR A 225 -9.96 -10.64 -0.25
CA THR A 225 -9.16 -10.88 0.95
C THR A 225 -8.29 -9.68 1.30
N CYS A 226 -7.89 -9.58 2.55
CA CYS A 226 -6.86 -8.65 3.01
C CYS A 226 -5.52 -9.40 3.10
N GLN A 227 -4.51 -8.97 2.36
CA GLN A 227 -3.16 -9.49 2.56
C GLN A 227 -2.70 -9.16 3.97
N SER A 228 -2.09 -10.14 4.65
CA SER A 228 -1.35 -9.93 5.89
C SER A 228 -0.06 -10.75 5.84
N LEU A 229 1.06 -10.05 5.80
CA LEU A 229 2.41 -10.64 5.88
C LEU A 229 2.98 -10.50 7.30
N LEU A 230 2.10 -10.50 8.30
CA LEU A 230 2.50 -10.30 9.69
C LEU A 230 3.48 -11.38 10.16
N GLY A 231 3.26 -12.64 9.74
CA GLY A 231 4.14 -13.76 10.04
C GLY A 231 5.48 -13.72 9.32
N GLU A 232 5.56 -13.02 8.20
CA GLU A 232 6.70 -13.00 7.30
C GLU A 232 7.63 -11.78 7.50
N LEU A 233 7.25 -10.82 8.36
CA LEU A 233 7.95 -9.54 8.53
C LEU A 233 9.44 -9.69 8.86
N GLN A 234 9.79 -10.62 9.75
CA GLN A 234 11.18 -10.81 10.17
C GLN A 234 12.04 -11.44 9.08
N ASP A 235 11.49 -12.41 8.33
CA ASP A 235 12.19 -13.05 7.21
C ASP A 235 12.39 -12.05 6.06
N LEU A 236 11.38 -11.25 5.76
CA LEU A 236 11.47 -10.17 4.78
C LEU A 236 12.49 -9.10 5.18
N ALA A 237 12.51 -8.70 6.45
CA ALA A 237 13.51 -7.77 6.96
C ALA A 237 14.94 -8.35 6.86
N ALA A 238 15.09 -9.64 7.17
CA ALA A 238 16.38 -10.35 7.02
C ALA A 238 16.81 -10.45 5.55
N ALA A 239 15.86 -10.56 4.61
CA ALA A 239 16.12 -10.54 3.18
C ALA A 239 16.48 -9.16 2.62
N GLY A 240 16.40 -8.09 3.44
CA GLY A 240 16.78 -6.72 3.06
C GLY A 240 15.62 -5.78 2.73
N ILE A 241 14.38 -6.16 3.05
CA ILE A 241 13.26 -5.23 2.98
C ILE A 241 13.39 -4.19 4.09
N SER A 242 13.39 -2.91 3.70
CA SER A 242 13.59 -1.79 4.61
C SER A 242 12.29 -1.16 5.11
N ARG A 243 11.19 -1.36 4.39
CA ARG A 243 9.87 -0.79 4.75
C ARG A 243 8.74 -1.78 4.50
N PHE A 244 7.75 -1.76 5.41
CA PHE A 244 6.54 -2.55 5.31
C PHE A 244 5.33 -1.61 5.20
N ARG A 245 4.67 -1.63 4.03
CA ARG A 245 3.53 -0.77 3.74
C ARG A 245 2.25 -1.35 4.31
N LEU A 246 1.57 -0.55 5.12
CA LEU A 246 0.21 -0.80 5.56
C LEU A 246 -0.72 0.05 4.70
N SER A 247 -1.62 -0.58 3.94
CA SER A 247 -2.62 0.12 3.16
C SER A 247 -3.87 0.35 4.01
N PRO A 248 -4.33 1.61 4.17
CA PRO A 248 -5.53 1.90 4.97
C PRO A 248 -6.76 1.15 4.47
N GLN A 249 -7.48 0.53 5.41
CA GLN A 249 -8.78 -0.11 5.22
C GLN A 249 -9.79 0.56 6.18
N ASP A 250 -11.07 0.31 6.02
CA ASP A 250 -12.10 0.86 6.93
C ASP A 250 -12.14 0.11 8.26
N CYS A 251 -11.04 0.20 9.00
CA CYS A 251 -10.84 -0.42 10.32
C CYS A 251 -9.90 0.46 11.18
N ASP A 252 -9.59 0.03 12.40
CA ASP A 252 -8.62 0.75 13.25
C ASP A 252 -7.16 0.50 12.79
N VAL A 253 -6.73 1.32 11.82
CA VAL A 253 -5.38 1.22 11.22
C VAL A 253 -4.27 1.58 12.22
N VAL A 254 -4.55 2.37 13.26
CA VAL A 254 -3.58 2.63 14.32
C VAL A 254 -3.27 1.34 15.08
N ALA A 255 -4.31 0.61 15.47
CA ALA A 255 -4.14 -0.69 16.13
C ALA A 255 -3.45 -1.71 15.20
N VAL A 256 -3.78 -1.71 13.90
CA VAL A 256 -3.06 -2.52 12.90
C VAL A 256 -1.56 -2.18 12.88
N ALA A 257 -1.19 -0.89 12.86
CA ALA A 257 0.20 -0.45 12.87
C ALA A 257 0.94 -0.85 14.15
N GLN A 258 0.30 -0.71 15.30
CA GLN A 258 0.87 -1.13 16.61
C GLN A 258 1.15 -2.64 16.64
N ILE A 259 0.23 -3.46 16.13
CA ILE A 259 0.42 -4.91 16.05
C ILE A 259 1.61 -5.26 15.15
N HIS A 260 1.71 -4.62 13.97
CA HIS A 260 2.83 -4.86 13.04
C HIS A 260 4.17 -4.42 13.64
N ASP A 261 4.22 -3.28 14.34
CA ASP A 261 5.43 -2.82 15.02
C ASP A 261 5.84 -3.76 16.17
N ASP A 262 4.88 -4.24 16.94
CA ASP A 262 5.13 -5.21 18.01
C ASP A 262 5.73 -6.51 17.47
N VAL A 263 5.19 -7.04 16.37
CA VAL A 263 5.69 -8.28 15.76
C VAL A 263 7.05 -8.03 15.10
N LEU A 264 7.21 -6.94 14.36
CA LEU A 264 8.48 -6.60 13.72
C LEU A 264 9.61 -6.41 14.75
N ALA A 265 9.29 -5.85 15.90
CA ALA A 265 10.24 -5.66 17.01
C ALA A 265 10.41 -6.90 17.91
N GLY A 266 9.70 -8.00 17.65
CA GLY A 266 9.75 -9.21 18.47
C GLY A 266 9.09 -9.08 19.86
N ARG A 267 8.22 -8.07 20.04
CA ARG A 267 7.47 -7.87 21.30
C ARG A 267 6.18 -8.70 21.35
N ARG A 268 5.77 -9.26 20.22
CA ARG A 268 4.56 -10.06 20.07
C ARG A 268 4.79 -11.19 19.07
N GLU A 269 4.23 -12.35 19.35
CA GLU A 269 4.18 -13.44 18.39
C GLU A 269 3.21 -13.14 17.25
N ALA A 270 3.55 -13.57 16.04
CA ALA A 270 2.75 -13.28 14.85
C ALA A 270 1.35 -13.90 14.90
N GLU A 271 1.21 -15.09 15.51
CA GLU A 271 -0.08 -15.78 15.69
C GLU A 271 -1.03 -14.97 16.57
N ASP A 272 -0.53 -14.42 17.70
CA ASP A 272 -1.31 -13.55 18.59
C ASP A 272 -1.68 -12.24 17.90
N GLY A 273 -0.75 -11.69 17.12
CA GLY A 273 -0.99 -10.50 16.31
C GLY A 273 -2.09 -10.74 15.28
N LEU A 274 -2.05 -11.87 14.57
CA LEU A 274 -3.04 -12.22 13.56
C LEU A 274 -4.44 -12.42 14.17
N ALA A 275 -4.53 -13.08 15.33
CA ALA A 275 -5.79 -13.22 16.04
C ALA A 275 -6.43 -11.86 16.42
N ARG A 276 -5.59 -10.88 16.82
CA ARG A 276 -6.05 -9.52 17.09
C ARG A 276 -6.46 -8.76 15.81
N LEU A 277 -5.70 -8.92 14.71
CA LEU A 277 -6.09 -8.35 13.42
C LEU A 277 -7.47 -8.85 12.98
N GLY A 278 -7.77 -10.14 13.18
CA GLY A 278 -9.08 -10.72 12.92
C GLY A 278 -10.21 -10.10 13.74
N GLN A 279 -9.94 -9.57 14.94
CA GLN A 279 -10.92 -8.84 15.75
C GLN A 279 -11.11 -7.39 15.26
N ILE A 280 -10.05 -6.76 14.72
CA ILE A 280 -10.08 -5.39 14.20
C ILE A 280 -10.76 -5.33 12.83
N TYR A 281 -10.59 -6.36 12.01
CA TYR A 281 -11.12 -6.43 10.64
C TYR A 281 -11.82 -7.78 10.41
N PRO A 282 -12.96 -8.03 11.09
CA PRO A 282 -13.55 -9.38 11.23
C PRO A 282 -14.20 -9.92 9.95
N ASP A 283 -14.70 -9.04 9.08
CA ASP A 283 -15.52 -9.44 7.94
C ASP A 283 -14.70 -9.76 6.67
N VAL A 284 -13.38 -9.66 6.76
CA VAL A 284 -12.49 -9.84 5.61
C VAL A 284 -11.47 -10.93 5.91
N PRO A 285 -11.48 -12.04 5.15
CA PRO A 285 -10.50 -13.10 5.35
C PRO A 285 -9.09 -12.62 4.98
N PHE A 286 -8.08 -13.09 5.72
CA PHE A 286 -6.68 -12.80 5.39
C PHE A 286 -6.14 -13.72 4.31
N SER A 287 -5.12 -13.24 3.58
CA SER A 287 -4.39 -14.02 2.59
C SER A 287 -2.90 -13.63 2.59
N ASN A 288 -2.05 -14.60 2.18
CA ASN A 288 -0.62 -14.41 1.94
C ASN A 288 -0.11 -15.32 0.80
N GLY A 289 -1.04 -15.88 0.02
CA GLY A 289 -0.74 -16.93 -0.96
C GLY A 289 0.29 -16.50 -2.01
N PHE A 290 0.22 -15.28 -2.55
CA PHE A 290 1.20 -14.80 -3.52
C PHE A 290 2.63 -14.84 -2.96
N HIS A 291 2.83 -14.40 -1.73
CA HIS A 291 4.13 -14.45 -1.08
C HIS A 291 4.71 -15.88 -1.02
N HIS A 292 3.87 -16.87 -0.84
CA HIS A 292 4.23 -18.29 -0.82
C HIS A 292 4.16 -18.98 -2.19
N GLY A 293 3.99 -18.22 -3.29
CA GLY A 293 3.91 -18.78 -4.64
C GLY A 293 2.65 -19.59 -4.90
N GLN A 294 1.57 -19.27 -4.18
CA GLN A 294 0.25 -19.88 -4.31
C GLN A 294 -0.76 -18.86 -4.85
N GLU A 295 -2.02 -19.26 -5.02
CA GLU A 295 -3.09 -18.35 -5.40
C GLU A 295 -3.23 -17.18 -4.40
N GLY A 296 -3.48 -15.97 -4.88
CA GLY A 296 -3.43 -14.77 -4.06
C GLY A 296 -4.45 -14.73 -2.91
N ALA A 297 -5.58 -15.43 -3.03
CA ALA A 297 -6.59 -15.53 -1.99
C ALA A 297 -6.30 -16.61 -0.92
N ALA A 298 -5.30 -17.45 -1.14
CA ALA A 298 -4.95 -18.51 -0.19
C ALA A 298 -4.34 -17.93 1.10
N TRP A 299 -4.60 -18.59 2.21
CA TRP A 299 -3.89 -18.42 3.46
C TRP A 299 -2.98 -19.60 3.72
N ILE A 300 -1.68 -19.35 3.83
CA ILE A 300 -0.67 -20.36 4.11
C ILE A 300 -0.23 -20.17 5.56
N ALA A 301 -0.61 -21.11 6.42
CA ALA A 301 -0.18 -21.10 7.82
C ALA A 301 1.32 -21.46 7.90
N ARG A 302 2.08 -20.72 8.70
CA ARG A 302 3.47 -21.10 9.00
C ARG A 302 3.48 -22.38 9.84
N ALA A 303 4.33 -23.32 9.46
CA ALA A 303 4.59 -24.49 10.31
C ALA A 303 5.19 -23.99 11.65
N ARG A 304 4.61 -24.40 12.78
CA ARG A 304 5.18 -24.09 14.08
C ARG A 304 6.61 -24.66 14.14
N ASN A 305 7.58 -23.80 14.35
CA ASN A 305 8.92 -24.24 14.71
C ASN A 305 8.86 -24.85 16.12
N THR A 306 8.55 -26.14 16.21
CA THR A 306 8.69 -26.93 17.44
C THR A 306 10.17 -27.25 17.70
N ALA A 307 11.05 -26.25 17.66
CA ALA A 307 12.42 -26.39 18.11
C ALA A 307 12.48 -25.97 19.60
N HIS A 308 11.82 -26.74 20.46
CA HIS A 308 12.17 -26.78 21.87
C HIS A 308 12.81 -28.12 22.12
N GLY A 309 14.10 -28.02 22.42
CA GLY A 309 15.06 -29.04 22.59
C GLY A 309 14.60 -30.23 23.43
N VAL A 310 14.91 -31.39 22.90
CA VAL A 310 15.20 -32.55 23.73
C VAL A 310 16.68 -32.48 24.05
N ASN A 311 17.03 -31.90 25.18
CA ASN A 311 18.27 -32.21 25.87
C ASN A 311 17.94 -33.33 26.83
N ALA A 312 18.40 -34.52 26.49
CA ALA A 312 18.63 -35.59 27.42
C ALA A 312 20.13 -35.87 27.47
#